data_c409b855177767af15c96f8e0e0d4d0d
#
_entry.id   c409b855177767af15c96f8e0e0d4d0d
#
_cell.length_a   1.000
_cell.length_b   1.000
_cell.length_c   1.000
_cell.angle_alpha   90.00
_cell.angle_beta   90.00
_cell.angle_gamma   90.00
#
_symmetry.space_group_name_H-M   'P 1'
#
loop_
_entity.id
_entity.type
_entity.pdbx_description
1 polymer ?
#
loop_
_entity_poly.entity_id
_entity_poly.type
_entity_poly.pdbx_seq_one_letter_code
_entity_poly.pdbx_strand_id
1 'polypeptide(L)'
;MSSYQLDFNPDVLPIFLAVADSQKISAAAKAVHLSQPAVTARIRNLERQLGVPLLTRSTLGVRLTSAGRVFYERAKKIYGLMDEAAFEAQKSRSPKGKLILSASTTIASHILPAIFSKFKQRNPGLSFVLHVGNTEEVLEEVKQGTVALGLVEGHGRASAVALKPFLEDQIVLAGPASSPFRPRKAKDLFQCPLLAREPGSGTRSVVERSLRKAGFPIRRFSYAAELGSTEAIKSAVSAGLGFAFLSRWAIQKEIELGQLAAFPLSDIKIKRLFYWVIPSGGIPNLYLEFFYFARKNLPIRKADSPSDK
;
A
#
# COMPACT_ATOMS: atom_id res chain seq x y z
N MET A 1 -9.73 16.69 -37.20
CA MET A 1 -9.55 15.66 -36.17
C MET A 1 -8.17 15.05 -36.38
N SER A 2 -7.21 15.45 -35.57
CA SER A 2 -5.84 14.93 -35.66
C SER A 2 -5.84 13.51 -35.09
N SER A 3 -5.66 12.51 -35.98
CA SER A 3 -5.49 11.12 -35.60
C SER A 3 -4.13 11.00 -34.92
N TYR A 4 -4.08 11.04 -33.58
CA TYR A 4 -2.92 10.57 -32.84
C TYR A 4 -2.82 9.06 -33.06
N GLN A 5 -2.10 8.68 -34.10
CA GLN A 5 -1.72 7.28 -34.30
C GLN A 5 -0.66 6.95 -33.24
N LEU A 6 -1.07 6.27 -32.17
CA LEU A 6 -0.14 5.67 -31.20
C LEU A 6 0.61 4.56 -31.94
N ASP A 7 1.88 4.82 -32.25
CA ASP A 7 2.69 3.95 -33.10
C ASP A 7 3.52 2.93 -32.30
N PHE A 8 3.11 2.63 -31.06
CA PHE A 8 3.78 1.62 -30.26
C PHE A 8 2.80 0.50 -29.81
N ASN A 9 3.31 -0.74 -29.79
CA ASN A 9 2.55 -1.88 -29.28
C ASN A 9 2.37 -1.79 -27.78
N PRO A 10 1.12 -1.77 -27.25
CA PRO A 10 0.86 -1.77 -25.79
C PRO A 10 1.52 -2.89 -24.99
N ASP A 11 1.87 -4.02 -25.62
CA ASP A 11 2.58 -5.15 -25.01
C ASP A 11 3.94 -4.77 -24.41
N VAL A 12 4.48 -3.61 -24.77
CA VAL A 12 5.70 -3.09 -24.18
C VAL A 12 5.49 -2.47 -22.80
N LEU A 13 4.25 -2.09 -22.45
CA LEU A 13 3.95 -1.43 -21.17
C LEU A 13 4.32 -2.28 -19.96
N PRO A 14 3.93 -3.57 -19.84
CA PRO A 14 4.34 -4.40 -18.71
C PRO A 14 5.85 -4.57 -18.62
N ILE A 15 6.55 -4.59 -19.75
CA ILE A 15 8.01 -4.70 -19.79
C ILE A 15 8.65 -3.42 -19.25
N PHE A 16 8.19 -2.25 -19.70
CA PHE A 16 8.66 -0.96 -19.21
C PHE A 16 8.40 -0.78 -17.72
N LEU A 17 7.20 -1.10 -17.25
CA LEU A 17 6.83 -1.05 -15.84
C LEU A 17 7.73 -1.95 -14.98
N ALA A 18 7.96 -3.20 -15.42
CA ALA A 18 8.85 -4.13 -14.71
C ALA A 18 10.31 -3.62 -14.61
N VAL A 19 10.82 -2.96 -15.67
CA VAL A 19 12.16 -2.34 -15.64
C VAL A 19 12.19 -1.15 -14.69
N ALA A 20 11.19 -0.29 -14.73
CA ALA A 20 11.08 0.88 -13.86
C ALA A 20 11.00 0.49 -12.37
N ASP A 21 10.19 -0.52 -12.04
CA ASP A 21 9.97 -0.99 -10.68
C ASP A 21 11.20 -1.70 -10.10
N SER A 22 11.82 -2.58 -10.89
CA SER A 22 12.98 -3.37 -10.44
C SER A 22 14.31 -2.60 -10.50
N GLN A 23 14.37 -1.53 -11.29
CA GLN A 23 15.59 -0.76 -11.58
C GLN A 23 16.76 -1.61 -12.15
N LYS A 24 16.47 -2.83 -12.60
CA LYS A 24 17.43 -3.80 -13.16
C LYS A 24 16.82 -4.56 -14.33
N ILE A 25 17.49 -4.54 -15.49
CA ILE A 25 17.03 -5.28 -16.68
C ILE A 25 16.92 -6.79 -16.42
N SER A 26 17.87 -7.35 -15.67
CA SER A 26 17.88 -8.79 -15.35
C SER A 26 16.70 -9.22 -14.49
N ALA A 27 16.30 -8.41 -13.52
CA ALA A 27 15.15 -8.67 -12.67
C ALA A 27 13.83 -8.51 -13.45
N ALA A 28 13.73 -7.46 -14.26
CA ALA A 28 12.58 -7.25 -15.13
C ALA A 28 12.41 -8.41 -16.14
N ALA A 29 13.50 -8.85 -16.76
CA ALA A 29 13.48 -9.96 -17.72
C ALA A 29 12.91 -11.26 -17.11
N LYS A 30 13.30 -11.58 -15.88
CA LYS A 30 12.72 -12.70 -15.13
C LYS A 30 11.23 -12.51 -14.86
N ALA A 31 10.83 -11.31 -14.44
CA ALA A 31 9.43 -11.01 -14.10
C ALA A 31 8.48 -11.09 -15.31
N VAL A 32 8.97 -10.77 -16.52
CA VAL A 32 8.16 -10.80 -17.75
C VAL A 32 8.46 -12.03 -18.63
N HIS A 33 9.20 -13.01 -18.12
CA HIS A 33 9.56 -14.25 -18.83
C HIS A 33 10.22 -14.02 -20.19
N LEU A 34 11.12 -13.04 -20.28
CA LEU A 34 11.89 -12.70 -21.48
C LEU A 34 13.38 -12.74 -21.22
N SER A 35 14.19 -12.80 -22.30
CA SER A 35 15.63 -12.62 -22.19
C SER A 35 15.99 -11.13 -21.97
N GLN A 36 17.12 -10.84 -21.32
CA GLN A 36 17.59 -9.46 -21.12
C GLN A 36 17.80 -8.69 -22.46
N PRO A 37 18.36 -9.30 -23.51
CA PRO A 37 18.44 -8.68 -24.84
C PRO A 37 17.05 -8.30 -25.40
N ALA A 38 16.06 -9.20 -25.24
CA ALA A 38 14.69 -8.94 -25.71
C ALA A 38 14.04 -7.76 -24.98
N VAL A 39 14.16 -7.70 -23.64
CA VAL A 39 13.71 -6.54 -22.84
C VAL A 39 14.38 -5.26 -23.29
N THR A 40 15.72 -5.29 -23.47
CA THR A 40 16.48 -4.14 -23.92
C THR A 40 16.05 -3.66 -25.30
N ALA A 41 15.83 -4.56 -26.25
CA ALA A 41 15.39 -4.22 -27.61
C ALA A 41 13.99 -3.59 -27.61
N ARG A 42 13.05 -4.15 -26.84
CA ARG A 42 11.67 -3.61 -26.73
C ARG A 42 11.64 -2.21 -26.10
N ILE A 43 12.43 -1.99 -25.05
CA ILE A 43 12.54 -0.64 -24.42
C ILE A 43 13.15 0.37 -25.41
N ARG A 44 14.24 0.02 -26.09
CA ARG A 44 14.84 0.90 -27.10
C ARG A 44 13.87 1.22 -28.24
N ASN A 45 13.07 0.25 -28.67
CA ASN A 45 12.05 0.48 -29.68
C ASN A 45 10.98 1.47 -29.20
N LEU A 46 10.49 1.32 -27.98
CA LEU A 46 9.54 2.24 -27.34
C LEU A 46 10.13 3.67 -27.28
N GLU A 47 11.34 3.83 -26.79
CA GLU A 47 12.01 5.14 -26.71
C GLU A 47 12.18 5.79 -28.09
N ARG A 48 12.52 5.01 -29.12
CA ARG A 48 12.62 5.46 -30.51
C ARG A 48 11.28 5.92 -31.06
N GLN A 49 10.19 5.19 -30.81
CA GLN A 49 8.85 5.53 -31.26
C GLN A 49 8.31 6.79 -30.58
N LEU A 50 8.64 6.98 -29.30
CA LEU A 50 8.29 8.19 -28.55
C LEU A 50 9.22 9.38 -28.82
N GLY A 51 10.37 9.16 -29.46
CA GLY A 51 11.36 10.19 -29.76
C GLY A 51 12.11 10.73 -28.53
N VAL A 52 11.95 10.11 -27.36
CA VAL A 52 12.57 10.54 -26.10
C VAL A 52 13.07 9.37 -25.28
N PRO A 53 14.23 9.49 -24.60
CA PRO A 53 14.69 8.47 -23.69
C PRO A 53 13.83 8.45 -22.41
N LEU A 54 13.35 7.27 -22.03
CA LEU A 54 12.58 7.05 -20.80
C LEU A 54 13.47 6.59 -19.64
N LEU A 55 14.61 5.96 -19.97
CA LEU A 55 15.52 5.36 -19.01
C LEU A 55 16.95 5.89 -19.18
N THR A 56 17.62 6.11 -18.06
CA THR A 56 19.08 6.28 -18.00
C THR A 56 19.72 5.03 -17.43
N ARG A 57 20.86 4.62 -17.99
CA ARG A 57 21.62 3.44 -17.57
C ARG A 57 22.90 3.87 -16.87
N SER A 58 23.23 3.23 -15.77
CA SER A 58 24.46 3.41 -15.02
C SER A 58 24.99 2.06 -14.53
N THR A 59 26.19 2.05 -14.00
CA THR A 59 26.77 0.87 -13.33
C THR A 59 25.94 0.40 -12.13
N LEU A 60 25.13 1.29 -11.55
CA LEU A 60 24.25 1.02 -10.42
C LEU A 60 22.85 0.50 -10.85
N GLY A 61 22.58 0.44 -12.16
CA GLY A 61 21.29 -0.01 -12.68
C GLY A 61 20.59 0.97 -13.61
N VAL A 62 19.27 0.92 -13.64
CA VAL A 62 18.42 1.72 -14.53
C VAL A 62 17.60 2.71 -13.71
N ARG A 63 17.49 3.97 -14.18
CA ARG A 63 16.66 5.01 -13.57
C ARG A 63 15.76 5.66 -14.60
N LEU A 64 14.59 6.13 -14.16
CA LEU A 64 13.67 6.89 -15.01
C LEU A 64 14.21 8.30 -15.29
N THR A 65 14.15 8.76 -16.55
CA THR A 65 14.30 10.16 -16.93
C THR A 65 13.09 10.98 -16.45
N SER A 66 13.09 12.29 -16.68
CA SER A 66 11.89 13.13 -16.42
C SER A 66 10.71 12.68 -17.31
N ALA A 67 10.95 12.43 -18.60
CA ALA A 67 9.96 11.87 -19.52
C ALA A 67 9.52 10.45 -19.08
N GLY A 68 10.48 9.63 -18.63
CA GLY A 68 10.21 8.28 -18.13
C GLY A 68 9.28 8.27 -16.90
N ARG A 69 9.43 9.22 -15.99
CA ARG A 69 8.52 9.35 -14.83
C ARG A 69 7.08 9.69 -15.26
N VAL A 70 6.92 10.64 -16.17
CA VAL A 70 5.60 11.00 -16.71
C VAL A 70 4.99 9.80 -17.44
N PHE A 71 5.77 9.14 -18.28
CA PHE A 71 5.31 7.96 -19.01
C PHE A 71 4.97 6.80 -18.07
N TYR A 72 5.77 6.56 -17.02
CA TYR A 72 5.51 5.52 -16.02
C TYR A 72 4.14 5.66 -15.36
N GLU A 73 3.80 6.87 -14.89
CA GLU A 73 2.51 7.12 -14.25
C GLU A 73 1.33 6.90 -15.22
N ARG A 74 1.50 7.26 -16.49
CA ARG A 74 0.47 7.04 -17.51
C ARG A 74 0.39 5.58 -17.96
N ALA A 75 1.53 4.94 -18.20
CA ALA A 75 1.63 3.53 -18.57
C ALA A 75 0.97 2.61 -17.52
N LYS A 76 1.19 2.90 -16.24
CA LYS A 76 0.56 2.18 -15.14
C LYS A 76 -0.96 2.25 -15.16
N LYS A 77 -1.52 3.43 -15.47
CA LYS A 77 -2.97 3.61 -15.60
C LYS A 77 -3.53 2.87 -16.83
N ILE A 78 -2.86 3.00 -17.98
CA ILE A 78 -3.26 2.33 -19.22
C ILE A 78 -3.24 0.82 -19.06
N TYR A 79 -2.14 0.26 -18.54
CA TYR A 79 -2.02 -1.17 -18.32
C TYR A 79 -3.08 -1.69 -17.35
N GLY A 80 -3.36 -0.94 -16.27
CA GLY A 80 -4.44 -1.26 -15.35
C GLY A 80 -5.83 -1.28 -16.00
N LEU A 81 -6.11 -0.34 -16.94
CA LEU A 81 -7.37 -0.31 -17.69
C LEU A 81 -7.47 -1.46 -18.70
N MET A 82 -6.37 -1.85 -19.33
CA MET A 82 -6.34 -3.01 -20.23
C MET A 82 -6.63 -4.31 -19.49
N ASP A 83 -5.97 -4.54 -18.35
CA ASP A 83 -6.23 -5.68 -17.47
C ASP A 83 -7.72 -5.72 -17.06
N GLU A 84 -8.28 -4.56 -16.74
CA GLU A 84 -9.67 -4.40 -16.33
C GLU A 84 -10.65 -4.70 -17.47
N ALA A 85 -10.39 -4.18 -18.67
CA ALA A 85 -11.21 -4.43 -19.85
C ALA A 85 -11.20 -5.92 -20.25
N ALA A 86 -10.02 -6.56 -20.20
CA ALA A 86 -9.89 -8.00 -20.45
C ALA A 86 -10.70 -8.82 -19.42
N PHE A 87 -10.67 -8.41 -18.15
CA PHE A 87 -11.45 -9.03 -17.09
C PHE A 87 -12.97 -8.82 -17.28
N GLU A 88 -13.41 -7.59 -17.60
CA GLU A 88 -14.82 -7.29 -17.83
C GLU A 88 -15.39 -8.07 -19.04
N ALA A 89 -14.60 -8.24 -20.09
CA ALA A 89 -14.98 -9.04 -21.27
C ALA A 89 -15.18 -10.53 -20.95
N GLN A 90 -14.45 -11.06 -19.95
CA GLN A 90 -14.56 -12.46 -19.51
C GLN A 90 -15.68 -12.68 -18.48
N LYS A 91 -16.40 -11.63 -18.09
CA LYS A 91 -17.39 -11.64 -17.01
C LYS A 91 -18.66 -12.38 -17.40
N SER A 92 -18.74 -13.66 -17.10
CA SER A 92 -19.95 -14.49 -17.23
C SER A 92 -20.51 -14.75 -15.85
N ARG A 93 -21.65 -14.14 -15.51
CA ARG A 93 -22.48 -14.33 -14.31
C ARG A 93 -21.93 -13.73 -13.01
N SER A 94 -22.85 -13.22 -12.16
CA SER A 94 -22.53 -12.77 -10.79
C SER A 94 -21.84 -13.89 -10.03
N PRO A 95 -20.65 -13.66 -9.47
CA PRO A 95 -19.90 -14.70 -8.78
C PRO A 95 -20.67 -15.15 -7.53
N LYS A 96 -20.69 -16.46 -7.29
CA LYS A 96 -21.20 -17.08 -6.08
C LYS A 96 -20.04 -17.75 -5.37
N GLY A 97 -20.05 -17.72 -4.04
CA GLY A 97 -19.02 -18.40 -3.26
C GLY A 97 -18.56 -17.62 -2.04
N LYS A 98 -17.40 -18.02 -1.53
CA LYS A 98 -16.78 -17.46 -0.34
C LYS A 98 -15.42 -16.86 -0.70
N LEU A 99 -15.23 -15.56 -0.44
CA LEU A 99 -13.95 -14.88 -0.51
C LEU A 99 -13.27 -14.95 0.85
N ILE A 100 -12.11 -15.59 0.91
CA ILE A 100 -11.28 -15.70 2.11
C ILE A 100 -10.05 -14.83 1.90
N LEU A 101 -9.92 -13.79 2.70
CA LEU A 101 -8.88 -12.78 2.61
C LEU A 101 -8.15 -12.66 3.94
N SER A 102 -6.90 -12.25 3.90
CA SER A 102 -6.18 -11.84 5.11
C SER A 102 -5.77 -10.39 5.01
N ALA A 103 -5.87 -9.62 6.09
CA ALA A 103 -5.48 -8.23 6.08
C ALA A 103 -4.90 -7.79 7.42
N SER A 104 -3.94 -6.85 7.35
CA SER A 104 -3.39 -6.22 8.54
C SER A 104 -4.43 -5.33 9.22
N THR A 105 -4.28 -5.17 10.53
CA THR A 105 -5.29 -4.63 11.45
C THR A 105 -5.94 -3.33 11.00
N THR A 106 -5.17 -2.34 10.53
CA THR A 106 -5.73 -1.06 10.06
C THR A 106 -6.61 -1.25 8.83
N ILE A 107 -6.15 -2.04 7.85
CA ILE A 107 -6.88 -2.28 6.61
C ILE A 107 -8.15 -3.08 6.89
N ALA A 108 -8.04 -4.12 7.72
CA ALA A 108 -9.15 -4.99 8.08
C ALA A 108 -10.28 -4.24 8.79
N SER A 109 -9.92 -3.36 9.74
CA SER A 109 -10.90 -2.67 10.59
C SER A 109 -11.48 -1.40 9.95
N HIS A 110 -10.69 -0.65 9.19
CA HIS A 110 -11.06 0.71 8.78
C HIS A 110 -11.26 0.90 7.27
N ILE A 111 -10.84 -0.06 6.44
CA ILE A 111 -10.88 0.08 4.97
C ILE A 111 -11.77 -0.97 4.33
N LEU A 112 -11.50 -2.26 4.57
CA LEU A 112 -12.20 -3.34 3.91
C LEU A 112 -13.71 -3.41 4.17
N PRO A 113 -14.24 -3.11 5.37
CA PRO A 113 -15.69 -3.22 5.61
C PRO A 113 -16.53 -2.36 4.66
N ALA A 114 -16.09 -1.14 4.35
CA ALA A 114 -16.78 -0.27 3.40
C ALA A 114 -16.74 -0.81 1.97
N ILE A 115 -15.62 -1.43 1.58
CA ILE A 115 -15.45 -2.06 0.27
C ILE A 115 -16.31 -3.32 0.17
N PHE A 116 -16.30 -4.16 1.21
CA PHE A 116 -17.13 -5.37 1.28
C PHE A 116 -18.61 -5.05 1.17
N SER A 117 -19.10 -4.04 1.90
CA SER A 117 -20.50 -3.61 1.82
C SER A 117 -20.90 -3.26 0.40
N LYS A 118 -20.14 -2.41 -0.29
CA LYS A 118 -20.41 -2.01 -1.69
C LYS A 118 -20.31 -3.21 -2.65
N PHE A 119 -19.33 -4.10 -2.43
CA PHE A 119 -19.14 -5.27 -3.29
C PHE A 119 -20.23 -6.30 -3.11
N LYS A 120 -20.70 -6.52 -1.87
CA LYS A 120 -21.82 -7.40 -1.55
C LYS A 120 -23.13 -6.96 -2.19
N GLN A 121 -23.40 -5.64 -2.24
CA GLN A 121 -24.59 -5.09 -2.92
C GLN A 121 -24.62 -5.46 -4.40
N ARG A 122 -23.46 -5.51 -5.07
CA ARG A 122 -23.33 -5.89 -6.49
C ARG A 122 -23.32 -7.41 -6.70
N ASN A 123 -22.89 -8.15 -5.69
CA ASN A 123 -22.69 -9.60 -5.75
C ASN A 123 -23.35 -10.28 -4.54
N PRO A 124 -24.71 -10.34 -4.47
CA PRO A 124 -25.43 -10.85 -3.31
C PRO A 124 -25.11 -12.30 -2.95
N GLY A 125 -24.68 -13.10 -3.95
CA GLY A 125 -24.31 -14.52 -3.79
C GLY A 125 -22.94 -14.75 -3.10
N LEU A 126 -22.16 -13.70 -2.84
CA LEU A 126 -20.85 -13.82 -2.19
C LEU A 126 -20.94 -13.70 -0.67
N SER A 127 -20.07 -14.42 0.01
CA SER A 127 -19.76 -14.24 1.44
C SER A 127 -18.27 -13.96 1.62
N PHE A 128 -17.93 -13.34 2.76
CA PHE A 128 -16.55 -12.97 3.08
C PHE A 128 -16.10 -13.64 4.37
N VAL A 129 -14.84 -14.07 4.38
CA VAL A 129 -14.09 -14.40 5.59
C VAL A 129 -12.84 -13.56 5.57
N LEU A 130 -12.61 -12.83 6.64
CA LEU A 130 -11.45 -11.97 6.79
C LEU A 130 -10.63 -12.45 7.98
N HIS A 131 -9.43 -12.95 7.70
CA HIS A 131 -8.41 -13.18 8.71
C HIS A 131 -7.74 -11.85 9.02
N VAL A 132 -7.54 -11.58 10.29
CA VAL A 132 -6.91 -10.33 10.75
C VAL A 132 -5.63 -10.67 11.49
N GLY A 133 -4.52 -10.15 11.01
CA GLY A 133 -3.21 -10.36 11.62
C GLY A 133 -2.34 -9.11 11.50
N ASN A 134 -1.05 -9.24 11.78
CA ASN A 134 -0.08 -8.21 11.45
C ASN A 134 0.48 -8.42 10.02
N THR A 135 1.37 -7.55 9.58
CA THR A 135 1.92 -7.64 8.21
C THR A 135 2.66 -8.94 7.96
N GLU A 136 3.42 -9.43 8.93
CA GLU A 136 4.21 -10.66 8.79
C GLU A 136 3.32 -11.90 8.71
N GLU A 137 2.30 -11.98 9.55
CA GLU A 137 1.31 -13.06 9.55
C GLU A 137 0.54 -13.13 8.22
N VAL A 138 0.05 -11.99 7.71
CA VAL A 138 -0.65 -11.94 6.42
C VAL A 138 0.25 -12.38 5.27
N LEU A 139 1.52 -11.94 5.26
CA LEU A 139 2.48 -12.36 4.24
C LEU A 139 2.71 -13.88 4.26
N GLU A 140 2.81 -14.47 5.46
CA GLU A 140 3.02 -15.90 5.60
C GLU A 140 1.78 -16.72 5.20
N GLU A 141 0.57 -16.28 5.57
CA GLU A 141 -0.68 -16.95 5.15
C GLU A 141 -0.82 -16.99 3.62
N VAL A 142 -0.53 -15.89 2.92
CA VAL A 142 -0.58 -15.86 1.45
C VAL A 142 0.52 -16.72 0.85
N LYS A 143 1.72 -16.70 1.40
CA LYS A 143 2.86 -17.51 0.94
C LYS A 143 2.58 -19.00 1.09
N GLN A 144 1.96 -19.41 2.18
CA GLN A 144 1.56 -20.80 2.44
C GLN A 144 0.34 -21.23 1.63
N GLY A 145 -0.35 -20.30 0.97
CA GLY A 145 -1.58 -20.59 0.23
C GLY A 145 -2.82 -20.80 1.11
N THR A 146 -2.74 -20.48 2.40
CA THR A 146 -3.87 -20.56 3.34
C THR A 146 -4.98 -19.59 2.93
N VAL A 147 -4.60 -18.43 2.38
CA VAL A 147 -5.50 -17.46 1.77
C VAL A 147 -5.01 -17.09 0.36
N ALA A 148 -5.97 -16.83 -0.53
CA ALA A 148 -5.66 -16.55 -1.93
C ALA A 148 -5.24 -15.10 -2.20
N LEU A 149 -5.49 -14.18 -1.28
CA LEU A 149 -5.21 -12.75 -1.44
C LEU A 149 -5.08 -12.09 -0.07
N GLY A 150 -4.06 -11.24 0.08
CA GLY A 150 -3.82 -10.49 1.30
C GLY A 150 -3.72 -8.98 1.09
N LEU A 151 -3.81 -8.21 2.19
CA LEU A 151 -3.52 -6.78 2.21
C LEU A 151 -2.67 -6.42 3.43
N VAL A 152 -1.57 -5.70 3.20
CA VAL A 152 -0.60 -5.37 4.26
C VAL A 152 -0.24 -3.89 4.31
N GLU A 153 0.31 -3.50 5.45
CA GLU A 153 0.76 -2.17 5.77
C GLU A 153 2.29 -2.05 5.59
N GLY A 154 2.72 -1.27 4.60
CA GLY A 154 4.15 -1.08 4.32
C GLY A 154 4.81 -2.30 3.64
N HIS A 155 6.12 -2.21 3.44
CA HIS A 155 6.90 -3.30 2.82
C HIS A 155 7.34 -4.31 3.88
N GLY A 156 6.78 -5.51 3.84
CA GLY A 156 7.36 -6.68 4.48
C GLY A 156 8.49 -7.29 3.62
N ARG A 157 9.34 -8.12 4.22
CA ARG A 157 10.24 -9.00 3.45
C ARG A 157 9.40 -10.14 2.87
N ALA A 158 9.04 -10.03 1.60
CA ALA A 158 8.23 -11.01 0.92
C ALA A 158 9.04 -11.72 -0.17
N SER A 159 9.58 -12.88 0.14
CA SER A 159 9.96 -13.86 -0.88
C SER A 159 8.73 -14.66 -1.28
N ALA A 160 8.56 -14.97 -2.56
CA ALA A 160 7.48 -15.79 -3.09
C ALA A 160 6.06 -15.17 -3.11
N VAL A 161 5.91 -13.86 -2.91
CA VAL A 161 4.66 -13.13 -3.15
C VAL A 161 4.94 -11.80 -3.86
N ALA A 162 3.99 -11.31 -4.62
CA ALA A 162 4.07 -9.99 -5.26
C ALA A 162 3.31 -8.95 -4.44
N LEU A 163 3.92 -7.78 -4.25
CA LEU A 163 3.28 -6.64 -3.59
C LEU A 163 2.84 -5.63 -4.65
N LYS A 164 1.53 -5.38 -4.77
CA LYS A 164 0.97 -4.33 -5.64
C LYS A 164 0.43 -3.18 -4.80
N PRO A 165 0.79 -1.91 -5.08
CA PRO A 165 0.26 -0.76 -4.35
C PRO A 165 -1.27 -0.72 -4.35
N PHE A 166 -1.85 -0.35 -3.22
CA PHE A 166 -3.28 -0.28 -3.00
C PHE A 166 -3.75 1.13 -2.67
N LEU A 167 -3.31 1.68 -1.53
CA LEU A 167 -3.80 2.95 -1.01
C LEU A 167 -2.69 3.66 -0.22
N GLU A 168 -2.63 4.99 -0.34
CA GLU A 168 -1.74 5.80 0.50
C GLU A 168 -2.32 6.01 1.90
N ASP A 169 -1.43 6.03 2.89
CA ASP A 169 -1.75 6.32 4.28
C ASP A 169 -0.71 7.24 4.91
N GLN A 170 -1.16 7.98 5.90
CA GLN A 170 -0.31 8.80 6.75
C GLN A 170 -0.36 8.29 8.17
N ILE A 171 0.81 8.06 8.76
CA ILE A 171 0.95 7.76 10.18
C ILE A 171 1.23 9.06 10.93
N VAL A 172 0.48 9.30 11.99
CA VAL A 172 0.63 10.47 12.86
C VAL A 172 0.85 10.03 14.31
N LEU A 173 1.51 10.87 15.09
CA LEU A 173 1.55 10.69 16.53
C LEU A 173 0.16 11.04 17.09
N ALA A 174 -0.45 10.11 17.80
CA ALA A 174 -1.72 10.30 18.50
C ALA A 174 -1.49 10.28 20.02
N GLY A 175 -2.28 11.05 20.73
CA GLY A 175 -2.29 11.07 22.18
C GLY A 175 -3.68 11.44 22.71
N PRO A 176 -3.90 11.40 24.05
CA PRO A 176 -5.16 11.82 24.64
C PRO A 176 -5.47 13.29 24.25
N ALA A 177 -6.71 13.60 23.87
CA ALA A 177 -7.08 14.96 23.54
C ALA A 177 -6.90 15.93 24.70
N SER A 178 -7.08 15.44 25.93
CA SER A 178 -6.89 16.17 27.19
C SER A 178 -5.42 16.29 27.65
N SER A 179 -4.46 15.67 26.96
CA SER A 179 -3.06 15.69 27.39
C SER A 179 -2.54 17.14 27.48
N PRO A 180 -1.89 17.53 28.56
CA PRO A 180 -1.20 18.83 28.66
C PRO A 180 0.08 18.87 27.81
N PHE A 181 0.69 17.71 27.56
CA PHE A 181 1.88 17.59 26.74
C PHE A 181 1.55 17.68 25.26
N ARG A 182 2.24 18.57 24.54
CA ARG A 182 2.02 18.84 23.11
C ARG A 182 3.32 18.67 22.32
N PRO A 183 3.71 17.43 21.96
CA PRO A 183 4.93 17.21 21.20
C PRO A 183 4.85 17.83 19.81
N ARG A 184 5.91 18.54 19.40
CA ARG A 184 6.02 19.24 18.12
C ARG A 184 7.16 18.77 17.26
N LYS A 185 8.15 18.13 17.85
CA LYS A 185 9.36 17.59 17.18
C LYS A 185 9.61 16.17 17.64
N ALA A 186 10.33 15.41 16.82
CA ALA A 186 10.66 14.03 17.17
C ALA A 186 11.49 13.88 18.46
N LYS A 187 12.32 14.88 18.80
CA LYS A 187 13.05 14.89 20.08
C LYS A 187 12.12 14.90 21.31
N ASP A 188 10.91 15.44 21.19
CA ASP A 188 9.96 15.54 22.29
C ASP A 188 9.42 14.13 22.68
N LEU A 189 9.55 13.16 21.77
CA LEU A 189 9.18 11.75 22.02
C LEU A 189 9.96 11.09 23.18
N PHE A 190 11.15 11.63 23.52
CA PHE A 190 11.92 11.13 24.66
C PHE A 190 11.33 11.55 26.01
N GLN A 191 10.37 12.47 26.01
CA GLN A 191 9.75 13.05 27.22
C GLN A 191 8.33 12.52 27.45
N CYS A 192 7.83 11.65 26.59
CA CYS A 192 6.48 11.09 26.72
C CYS A 192 6.49 9.56 26.72
N PRO A 193 5.58 8.92 27.45
CA PRO A 193 5.42 7.49 27.37
C PRO A 193 4.91 7.11 25.98
N LEU A 194 5.67 6.28 25.27
CA LEU A 194 5.30 5.79 23.96
C LEU A 194 4.72 4.37 24.07
N LEU A 195 3.70 4.10 23.26
CA LEU A 195 3.15 2.77 23.08
C LEU A 195 3.60 2.24 21.72
N ALA A 196 3.99 0.98 21.68
CA ALA A 196 4.43 0.32 20.46
C ALA A 196 3.46 -0.78 20.04
N ARG A 197 3.41 -1.02 18.74
CA ARG A 197 2.86 -2.25 18.16
C ARG A 197 3.86 -3.38 18.35
N GLU A 198 3.37 -4.59 18.28
CA GLU A 198 4.14 -5.83 18.36
C GLU A 198 5.16 -5.98 17.21
N PRO A 199 6.19 -6.84 17.36
CA PRO A 199 7.04 -7.27 16.24
C PRO A 199 6.20 -7.86 15.12
N GLY A 200 6.64 -7.69 13.84
CA GLY A 200 5.84 -8.09 12.67
C GLY A 200 4.82 -7.05 12.22
N SER A 201 4.49 -6.04 13.04
CA SER A 201 3.60 -4.95 12.65
C SER A 201 4.22 -4.06 11.56
N GLY A 202 3.49 -3.88 10.45
CA GLY A 202 3.86 -2.97 9.39
C GLY A 202 3.91 -1.51 9.84
N THR A 203 3.01 -1.09 10.73
CA THR A 203 3.02 0.24 11.35
C THR A 203 4.31 0.48 12.11
N ARG A 204 4.68 -0.44 13.02
CA ARG A 204 5.95 -0.38 13.78
C ARG A 204 7.15 -0.28 12.85
N SER A 205 7.24 -1.16 11.87
CA SER A 205 8.36 -1.19 10.92
C SER A 205 8.53 0.12 10.14
N VAL A 206 7.43 0.73 9.70
CA VAL A 206 7.45 2.01 8.98
C VAL A 206 7.87 3.15 9.89
N VAL A 207 7.32 3.23 11.10
CA VAL A 207 7.67 4.25 12.11
C VAL A 207 9.14 4.17 12.46
N GLU A 208 9.63 3.00 12.85
CA GLU A 208 11.02 2.79 13.23
C GLU A 208 11.99 3.13 12.09
N ARG A 209 11.65 2.76 10.85
CA ARG A 209 12.45 3.10 9.67
C ARG A 209 12.49 4.60 9.44
N SER A 210 11.36 5.29 9.61
CA SER A 210 11.25 6.73 9.40
C SER A 210 12.02 7.52 10.46
N LEU A 211 11.90 7.14 11.73
CA LEU A 211 12.66 7.71 12.84
C LEU A 211 14.17 7.50 12.64
N ARG A 212 14.58 6.27 12.27
CA ARG A 212 15.99 5.95 12.00
C ARG A 212 16.57 6.77 10.85
N LYS A 213 15.80 6.96 9.75
CA LYS A 213 16.21 7.82 8.62
C LYS A 213 16.36 9.28 9.02
N ALA A 214 15.59 9.75 9.99
CA ALA A 214 15.67 11.10 10.54
C ALA A 214 16.75 11.25 11.64
N GLY A 215 17.58 10.22 11.85
CA GLY A 215 18.69 10.26 12.81
C GLY A 215 18.31 9.98 14.27
N PHE A 216 17.07 9.53 14.52
CA PHE A 216 16.63 9.22 15.90
C PHE A 216 16.99 7.78 16.28
N PRO A 217 17.73 7.58 17.40
CA PRO A 217 18.14 6.28 17.85
C PRO A 217 16.97 5.53 18.52
N ILE A 218 16.33 4.64 17.79
CA ILE A 218 15.15 3.87 18.26
C ILE A 218 15.41 3.12 19.57
N ARG A 219 16.65 2.64 19.77
CA ARG A 219 17.05 1.93 21.00
C ARG A 219 16.95 2.78 22.27
N ARG A 220 16.81 4.11 22.15
CA ARG A 220 16.62 5.04 23.28
C ARG A 220 15.16 5.27 23.63
N PHE A 221 14.21 4.82 22.82
CA PHE A 221 12.81 4.91 23.17
C PHE A 221 12.46 3.80 24.16
N SER A 222 11.96 4.21 25.32
CA SER A 222 11.34 3.30 26.28
C SER A 222 9.85 3.24 25.94
N TYR A 223 9.37 2.06 25.58
CA TYR A 223 7.94 1.85 25.37
C TYR A 223 7.27 1.54 26.72
N ALA A 224 6.22 2.31 27.06
CA ALA A 224 5.41 2.07 28.25
C ALA A 224 4.57 0.78 28.13
N ALA A 225 4.19 0.41 26.89
CA ALA A 225 3.55 -0.86 26.58
C ALA A 225 3.79 -1.27 25.14
N GLU A 226 3.72 -2.56 24.88
CA GLU A 226 3.66 -3.17 23.55
C GLU A 226 2.35 -3.93 23.41
N LEU A 227 1.54 -3.60 22.36
CA LEU A 227 0.19 -4.10 22.20
C LEU A 227 -0.02 -4.64 20.78
N GLY A 228 -0.67 -5.80 20.67
CA GLY A 228 -0.80 -6.61 19.45
C GLY A 228 -1.86 -6.12 18.44
N SER A 229 -2.56 -5.01 18.68
CA SER A 229 -3.54 -4.52 17.72
C SER A 229 -3.68 -2.99 17.71
N THR A 230 -4.14 -2.44 16.58
CA THR A 230 -4.44 -1.01 16.46
C THR A 230 -5.51 -0.56 17.45
N GLU A 231 -6.55 -1.39 17.67
CA GLU A 231 -7.64 -1.05 18.60
C GLU A 231 -7.17 -1.04 20.05
N ALA A 232 -6.31 -2.01 20.45
CA ALA A 232 -5.72 -2.01 21.79
C ALA A 232 -4.86 -0.77 22.03
N ILE A 233 -4.04 -0.36 21.05
CA ILE A 233 -3.26 0.89 21.13
C ILE A 233 -4.19 2.11 21.25
N LYS A 234 -5.24 2.22 20.44
CA LYS A 234 -6.19 3.33 20.52
C LYS A 234 -6.82 3.43 21.89
N SER A 235 -7.31 2.31 22.43
CA SER A 235 -7.92 2.23 23.74
C SER A 235 -6.95 2.65 24.84
N ALA A 236 -5.70 2.18 24.80
CA ALA A 236 -4.67 2.54 25.75
C ALA A 236 -4.29 4.03 25.70
N VAL A 237 -4.20 4.62 24.48
CA VAL A 237 -3.98 6.07 24.31
C VAL A 237 -5.15 6.86 24.86
N SER A 238 -6.40 6.48 24.55
CA SER A 238 -7.62 7.14 25.06
C SER A 238 -7.70 7.08 26.59
N ALA A 239 -7.24 5.99 27.20
CA ALA A 239 -7.14 5.82 28.64
C ALA A 239 -5.99 6.62 29.29
N GLY A 240 -5.18 7.34 28.51
CA GLY A 240 -4.10 8.18 29.03
C GLY A 240 -2.78 7.46 29.27
N LEU A 241 -2.61 6.20 28.82
CA LEU A 241 -1.37 5.42 29.07
C LEU A 241 -0.14 6.03 28.35
N GLY A 242 -0.35 6.79 27.26
CA GLY A 242 0.73 7.44 26.54
C GLY A 242 0.36 7.86 25.12
N PHE A 243 1.38 7.97 24.28
CA PHE A 243 1.27 8.38 22.87
C PHE A 243 1.64 7.22 21.96
N ALA A 244 1.04 7.16 20.78
CA ALA A 244 1.35 6.14 19.79
C ALA A 244 1.35 6.69 18.37
N PHE A 245 2.15 6.09 17.51
CA PHE A 245 2.06 6.33 16.07
C PHE A 245 0.96 5.46 15.47
N LEU A 246 -0.08 6.11 14.93
CA LEU A 246 -1.25 5.45 14.37
C LEU A 246 -1.57 5.97 12.96
N SER A 247 -2.22 5.12 12.18
CA SER A 247 -2.80 5.51 10.90
C SER A 247 -3.89 6.56 11.08
N ARG A 248 -3.92 7.56 10.22
CA ARG A 248 -5.05 8.52 10.20
C ARG A 248 -6.39 7.85 9.92
N TRP A 249 -6.40 6.74 9.19
CA TRP A 249 -7.62 5.94 8.99
C TRP A 249 -8.15 5.37 10.30
N ALA A 250 -7.26 4.98 11.20
CA ALA A 250 -7.63 4.32 12.43
C ALA A 250 -8.19 5.26 13.51
N ILE A 251 -7.78 6.53 13.50
CA ILE A 251 -8.08 7.49 14.59
C ILE A 251 -9.07 8.60 14.21
N GLN A 252 -9.57 8.57 12.98
CA GLN A 252 -10.43 9.65 12.49
C GLN A 252 -11.67 9.85 13.37
N LYS A 253 -12.34 8.76 13.73
CA LYS A 253 -13.55 8.78 14.56
C LYS A 253 -13.26 9.31 15.97
N GLU A 254 -12.17 8.86 16.57
CA GLU A 254 -11.76 9.27 17.92
C GLU A 254 -11.37 10.76 17.96
N ILE A 255 -10.78 11.29 16.88
CA ILE A 255 -10.51 12.72 16.74
C ILE A 255 -11.82 13.51 16.64
N GLU A 256 -12.76 13.08 15.79
CA GLU A 256 -14.07 13.70 15.64
C GLU A 256 -14.87 13.72 16.97
N LEU A 257 -14.69 12.69 17.80
CA LEU A 257 -15.30 12.58 19.14
C LEU A 257 -14.53 13.30 20.25
N GLY A 258 -13.37 13.91 19.95
CA GLY A 258 -12.54 14.59 20.95
C GLY A 258 -11.86 13.65 21.95
N GLN A 259 -11.77 12.36 21.68
CA GLN A 259 -11.13 11.38 22.55
C GLN A 259 -9.60 11.33 22.34
N LEU A 260 -9.18 11.48 21.08
CA LEU A 260 -7.79 11.55 20.68
C LEU A 260 -7.46 12.84 19.97
N ALA A 261 -6.20 13.26 20.04
CA ALA A 261 -5.65 14.32 19.21
C ALA A 261 -4.46 13.80 18.41
N ALA A 262 -4.33 14.31 17.18
CA ALA A 262 -3.14 14.11 16.38
C ALA A 262 -2.12 15.22 16.64
N PHE A 263 -0.87 14.85 16.84
CA PHE A 263 0.25 15.76 17.10
C PHE A 263 1.20 15.74 15.91
N PRO A 264 1.07 16.67 14.95
CA PRO A 264 1.97 16.73 13.81
C PRO A 264 3.38 17.13 14.27
N LEU A 265 4.35 16.29 13.98
CA LEU A 265 5.75 16.58 14.22
C LEU A 265 6.30 17.37 13.03
N SER A 266 6.89 18.55 13.28
CA SER A 266 7.35 19.47 12.23
C SER A 266 8.54 18.94 11.44
N ASP A 267 9.33 18.06 12.04
CA ASP A 267 10.59 17.51 11.49
C ASP A 267 10.44 16.10 10.92
N ILE A 268 9.30 15.45 11.11
CA ILE A 268 9.04 14.10 10.56
C ILE A 268 7.63 14.00 9.98
N LYS A 269 7.57 13.57 8.71
CA LYS A 269 6.32 13.20 8.04
C LYS A 269 6.38 11.73 7.65
N ILE A 270 5.51 10.91 8.23
CA ILE A 270 5.51 9.47 7.98
C ILE A 270 4.36 9.13 7.03
N LYS A 271 4.71 8.81 5.79
CA LYS A 271 3.79 8.29 4.77
C LYS A 271 4.11 6.84 4.50
N ARG A 272 3.09 6.06 4.16
CA ARG A 272 3.23 4.67 3.72
C ARG A 272 2.25 4.34 2.61
N LEU A 273 2.48 3.21 1.94
CA LEU A 273 1.51 2.57 1.07
C LEU A 273 0.99 1.30 1.74
N PHE A 274 -0.27 1.02 1.54
CA PHE A 274 -0.84 -0.30 1.71
C PHE A 274 -0.65 -1.09 0.41
N TYR A 275 -0.52 -2.40 0.52
CA TYR A 275 -0.24 -3.28 -0.61
C TYR A 275 -1.17 -4.47 -0.62
N TRP A 276 -1.58 -4.86 -1.81
CA TRP A 276 -2.04 -6.21 -2.07
C TRP A 276 -0.88 -7.18 -1.96
N VAL A 277 -1.13 -8.32 -1.35
CA VAL A 277 -0.22 -9.47 -1.32
C VAL A 277 -0.80 -10.52 -2.24
N ILE A 278 -0.09 -10.80 -3.32
CA ILE A 278 -0.52 -11.69 -4.39
C ILE A 278 0.40 -12.90 -4.41
N PRO A 279 -0.12 -14.14 -4.38
CA PRO A 279 0.69 -15.34 -4.47
C PRO A 279 1.38 -15.44 -5.85
N SER A 280 2.48 -16.20 -5.94
CA SER A 280 3.25 -16.38 -7.18
C SER A 280 2.44 -16.98 -8.33
N GLY A 281 1.40 -17.75 -8.03
CA GLY A 281 0.45 -18.31 -9.00
C GLY A 281 -0.59 -17.33 -9.56
N GLY A 282 -0.54 -16.05 -9.16
CA GLY A 282 -1.50 -15.03 -9.55
C GLY A 282 -2.76 -15.01 -8.69
N ILE A 283 -3.75 -14.21 -9.11
CA ILE A 283 -5.02 -14.05 -8.40
C ILE A 283 -6.07 -14.98 -9.03
N PRO A 284 -6.72 -15.88 -8.28
CA PRO A 284 -7.80 -16.70 -8.80
C PRO A 284 -8.99 -15.85 -9.29
N ASN A 285 -9.71 -16.31 -10.34
CA ASN A 285 -10.76 -15.55 -11.01
C ASN A 285 -11.81 -14.93 -10.06
N LEU A 286 -12.26 -15.65 -9.04
CA LEU A 286 -13.23 -15.13 -8.06
C LEU A 286 -12.68 -13.90 -7.32
N TYR A 287 -11.38 -13.88 -7.03
CA TYR A 287 -10.70 -12.79 -6.31
C TYR A 287 -10.32 -11.62 -7.22
N LEU A 288 -10.16 -11.86 -8.53
CA LEU A 288 -9.86 -10.80 -9.50
C LEU A 288 -10.97 -9.75 -9.54
N GLU A 289 -12.23 -10.18 -9.51
CA GLU A 289 -13.35 -9.25 -9.49
C GLU A 289 -13.34 -8.35 -8.26
N PHE A 290 -13.08 -8.92 -7.09
CA PHE A 290 -12.92 -8.15 -5.86
C PHE A 290 -11.70 -7.23 -5.90
N PHE A 291 -10.57 -7.70 -6.42
CA PHE A 291 -9.35 -6.93 -6.57
C PHE A 291 -9.56 -5.67 -7.42
N TYR A 292 -10.14 -5.80 -8.61
CA TYR A 292 -10.43 -4.65 -9.48
C TYR A 292 -11.50 -3.73 -8.91
N PHE A 293 -12.56 -4.32 -8.33
CA PHE A 293 -13.59 -3.54 -7.67
C PHE A 293 -13.03 -2.68 -6.52
N ALA A 294 -12.22 -3.26 -5.66
CA ALA A 294 -11.62 -2.55 -4.54
C ALA A 294 -10.73 -1.38 -4.99
N ARG A 295 -9.98 -1.55 -6.08
CA ARG A 295 -9.16 -0.49 -6.66
C ARG A 295 -9.97 0.70 -7.18
N LYS A 296 -11.17 0.45 -7.74
CA LYS A 296 -12.09 1.50 -8.22
C LYS A 296 -12.87 2.19 -7.09
N ASN A 297 -13.12 1.47 -6.01
CA ASN A 297 -14.01 1.91 -4.94
C ASN A 297 -13.26 2.17 -3.63
N LEU A 298 -12.08 2.78 -3.73
CA LEU A 298 -11.31 3.18 -2.57
C LEU A 298 -12.12 4.11 -1.66
N PRO A 299 -12.08 3.92 -0.35
CA PRO A 299 -12.71 4.85 0.56
C PRO A 299 -12.01 6.22 0.49
N ILE A 300 -12.79 7.28 0.62
CA ILE A 300 -12.30 8.66 0.69
C ILE A 300 -12.29 9.05 2.16
N ARG A 301 -11.17 9.59 2.64
CA ARG A 301 -11.12 10.21 3.96
C ARG A 301 -11.84 11.57 3.92
N LYS A 302 -12.66 11.87 4.92
CA LYS A 302 -13.33 13.16 5.03
C LYS A 302 -12.38 14.37 5.07
N ALA A 303 -11.16 14.17 5.57
CA ALA A 303 -10.13 15.22 5.67
C ALA A 303 -9.44 15.58 4.34
N ASP A 304 -9.74 14.87 3.25
CA ASP A 304 -9.27 15.21 1.90
C ASP A 304 -10.27 16.17 1.19
N SER A 305 -11.27 16.67 1.89
CA SER A 305 -12.16 17.77 1.43
C SER A 305 -11.40 19.08 1.41
N PRO A 306 -11.67 20.01 0.44
CA PRO A 306 -10.92 21.26 0.25
C PRO A 306 -10.94 22.28 1.40
N SER A 307 -11.58 21.98 2.52
CA SER A 307 -11.72 22.87 3.68
C SER A 307 -10.57 22.83 4.69
N ASP A 308 -9.56 21.98 4.50
CA ASP A 308 -8.37 21.87 5.38
C ASP A 308 -7.10 22.47 4.74
N LYS A 309 -7.22 23.63 4.09
CA LYS A 309 -6.08 24.45 3.68
C LYS A 309 -5.80 25.56 4.68
#